data_53a188cc9542e4c17d761b9124ba9f39
#
_entry.id   53a188cc9542e4c17d761b9124ba9f39
#
_cell.length_a   1.000
_cell.length_b   1.000
_cell.length_c   1.000
_cell.angle_alpha   90.00
_cell.angle_beta   90.00
_cell.angle_gamma   90.00
#
_symmetry.space_group_name_H-M   'P 1'
#
loop_
_entity.id
_entity.type
_entity.pdbx_description
1 polymer ?
#
loop_
_entity_poly.entity_id
_entity_poly.type
_entity_poly.pdbx_seq_one_letter_code
_entity_poly.pdbx_strand_id
1 'polypeptide(L)'
;MILQLTPNTHPILHERVNKCSYDLDRHEMVKILHDNMIHHQGVGLSANQIGIAERVFIMMINEETEETITCFNPRIVKRYDENVWCEEGCLSYPDEQINILRPNRIVVKYEDADKVDPVSYTHLTLPTTVRV
;
A
#
# COMPACT_ATOMS: atom_id res chain seq x y z
N MET A 1 8.12 -8.79 -13.64
CA MET A 1 6.85 -8.85 -14.42
C MET A 1 6.09 -7.56 -14.20
N ILE A 2 5.84 -6.82 -15.24
CA ILE A 2 5.08 -5.56 -15.15
C ILE A 2 3.63 -5.86 -15.53
N LEU A 3 2.72 -5.48 -14.65
CA LEU A 3 1.28 -5.68 -14.81
C LEU A 3 0.60 -4.34 -15.05
N GLN A 4 -0.55 -4.38 -15.70
CA GLN A 4 -1.34 -3.17 -15.90
C GLN A 4 -2.08 -2.81 -14.62
N LEU A 5 -2.25 -1.51 -14.39
CA LEU A 5 -3.11 -1.05 -13.31
C LEU A 5 -4.56 -1.45 -13.59
N THR A 6 -5.21 -1.98 -12.56
CA THR A 6 -6.61 -2.36 -12.65
C THR A 6 -7.47 -1.12 -12.83
N PRO A 7 -8.43 -1.10 -13.77
CA PRO A 7 -9.35 0.03 -13.92
C PRO A 7 -10.10 0.32 -12.62
N ASN A 8 -10.30 1.60 -12.32
CA ASN A 8 -10.94 2.00 -11.07
C ASN A 8 -12.40 1.51 -10.92
N THR A 9 -13.01 1.08 -12.02
CA THR A 9 -14.35 0.49 -12.01
C THR A 9 -14.36 -1.01 -11.76
N HIS A 10 -13.19 -1.66 -11.71
CA HIS A 10 -13.11 -3.11 -11.52
C HIS A 10 -13.49 -3.50 -10.09
N PRO A 11 -14.33 -4.55 -9.91
CA PRO A 11 -14.78 -4.97 -8.57
C PRO A 11 -13.67 -5.25 -7.57
N ILE A 12 -12.52 -5.74 -8.00
CA ILE A 12 -11.39 -6.08 -7.11
C ILE A 12 -10.92 -4.90 -6.26
N LEU A 13 -11.10 -3.66 -6.72
CA LEU A 13 -10.72 -2.46 -5.98
C LEU A 13 -11.75 -2.06 -4.93
N HIS A 14 -12.95 -2.63 -4.99
CA HIS A 14 -14.09 -2.29 -4.13
C HIS A 14 -14.48 -3.44 -3.21
N GLU A 15 -13.80 -4.56 -3.30
CA GLU A 15 -14.03 -5.74 -2.47
C GLU A 15 -13.01 -5.82 -1.35
N ARG A 16 -13.43 -6.39 -0.23
CA ARG A 16 -12.51 -6.69 0.86
C ARG A 16 -11.59 -7.84 0.45
N VAL A 17 -10.29 -7.63 0.51
CA VAL A 17 -9.30 -8.65 0.19
C VAL A 17 -9.08 -9.55 1.41
N ASN A 18 -9.13 -10.86 1.19
CA ASN A 18 -8.87 -11.85 2.23
C ASN A 18 -7.38 -11.90 2.58
N LYS A 19 -7.07 -12.55 3.70
CA LYS A 19 -5.68 -12.80 4.08
C LYS A 19 -4.92 -13.49 2.96
N CYS A 20 -3.62 -13.27 2.93
CA CYS A 20 -2.75 -13.89 1.94
C CYS A 20 -2.87 -15.40 1.95
N SER A 21 -2.88 -15.99 0.77
CA SER A 21 -2.93 -17.43 0.58
C SER A 21 -1.73 -18.09 1.25
N TYR A 22 -1.95 -19.28 1.81
CA TYR A 22 -0.91 -20.01 2.52
C TYR A 22 0.31 -20.32 1.63
N ASP A 23 0.05 -20.62 0.37
CA ASP A 23 1.05 -20.99 -0.64
C ASP A 23 1.60 -19.82 -1.44
N LEU A 24 1.23 -18.58 -1.07
CA LEU A 24 1.75 -17.39 -1.73
C LEU A 24 3.27 -17.30 -1.56
N ASP A 25 3.98 -17.13 -2.68
CA ASP A 25 5.41 -16.82 -2.65
C ASP A 25 5.58 -15.34 -2.33
N ARG A 26 5.83 -15.05 -1.06
CA ARG A 26 5.90 -13.67 -0.55
C ARG A 26 7.12 -12.92 -1.08
N HIS A 27 8.26 -13.61 -1.26
CA HIS A 27 9.47 -12.96 -1.80
C HIS A 27 9.26 -12.53 -3.24
N GLU A 28 8.60 -13.37 -4.04
CA GLU A 28 8.23 -13.01 -5.40
C GLU A 28 7.24 -11.86 -5.42
N MET A 29 6.28 -11.84 -4.49
CA MET A 29 5.32 -10.77 -4.38
C MET A 29 5.97 -9.42 -4.05
N VAL A 30 6.96 -9.40 -3.14
CA VAL A 30 7.73 -8.18 -2.86
C VAL A 30 8.35 -7.62 -4.13
N LYS A 31 8.94 -8.47 -4.94
CA LYS A 31 9.57 -8.07 -6.20
C LYS A 31 8.55 -7.54 -7.20
N ILE A 32 7.42 -8.24 -7.36
CA ILE A 32 6.35 -7.81 -8.26
C ILE A 32 5.82 -6.44 -7.84
N LEU A 33 5.51 -6.26 -6.58
CA LEU A 33 4.98 -4.99 -6.08
C LEU A 33 6.00 -3.86 -6.23
N HIS A 34 7.26 -4.11 -5.91
CA HIS A 34 8.32 -3.11 -6.06
C HIS A 34 8.47 -2.67 -7.52
N ASP A 35 8.62 -3.63 -8.43
CA ASP A 35 8.83 -3.33 -9.85
C ASP A 35 7.65 -2.57 -10.44
N ASN A 36 6.43 -2.96 -10.07
CA ASN A 36 5.23 -2.29 -10.57
C ASN A 36 5.04 -0.90 -9.94
N MET A 37 5.33 -0.73 -8.66
CA MET A 37 5.29 0.58 -8.02
C MET A 37 6.21 1.58 -8.73
N ILE A 38 7.45 1.17 -8.98
CA ILE A 38 8.43 2.02 -9.66
C ILE A 38 7.99 2.29 -11.10
N HIS A 39 7.57 1.26 -11.83
CA HIS A 39 7.13 1.41 -13.23
C HIS A 39 5.99 2.41 -13.37
N HIS A 40 5.01 2.36 -12.47
CA HIS A 40 3.85 3.26 -12.49
C HIS A 40 4.09 4.59 -11.78
N GLN A 41 5.31 4.83 -11.31
CA GLN A 41 5.72 6.09 -10.67
C GLN A 41 4.92 6.42 -9.40
N GLY A 42 4.62 5.39 -8.63
CA GLY A 42 3.95 5.52 -7.34
C GLY A 42 4.92 5.50 -6.18
N VAL A 43 4.44 5.91 -5.01
CA VAL A 43 5.15 5.77 -3.73
C VAL A 43 4.54 4.67 -2.86
N GLY A 44 3.51 4.02 -3.37
CA GLY A 44 2.87 2.88 -2.76
C GLY A 44 2.01 2.13 -3.77
N LEU A 45 1.76 0.87 -3.50
CA LEU A 45 0.95 0.02 -4.36
C LEU A 45 0.41 -1.17 -3.57
N SER A 46 -0.89 -1.40 -3.66
CA SER A 46 -1.51 -2.61 -3.15
C SER A 46 -1.70 -3.64 -4.26
N ALA A 47 -1.67 -4.92 -3.90
CA ALA A 47 -1.74 -6.00 -4.89
C ALA A 47 -3.01 -5.96 -5.74
N ASN A 48 -4.14 -5.56 -5.16
CA ASN A 48 -5.39 -5.47 -5.91
C ASN A 48 -5.36 -4.40 -7.00
N GLN A 49 -4.50 -3.39 -6.88
CA GLN A 49 -4.35 -2.37 -7.93
C GLN A 49 -3.71 -2.91 -9.20
N ILE A 50 -3.06 -4.06 -9.14
CA ILE A 50 -2.50 -4.76 -10.28
C ILE A 50 -3.17 -6.13 -10.52
N GLY A 51 -4.39 -6.27 -10.01
CA GLY A 51 -5.24 -7.43 -10.31
C GLY A 51 -4.98 -8.67 -9.47
N ILE A 52 -4.22 -8.55 -8.39
CA ILE A 52 -3.89 -9.67 -7.52
C ILE A 52 -4.71 -9.58 -6.23
N ALA A 53 -5.55 -10.59 -5.98
CA ALA A 53 -6.44 -10.63 -4.82
C ALA A 53 -5.73 -11.17 -3.57
N GLU A 54 -4.67 -10.50 -3.16
CA GLU A 54 -3.91 -10.83 -1.95
C GLU A 54 -3.80 -9.60 -1.05
N ARG A 55 -3.86 -9.82 0.26
CA ARG A 55 -3.84 -8.73 1.24
C ARG A 55 -2.42 -8.30 1.55
N VAL A 56 -1.86 -7.51 0.67
CA VAL A 56 -0.48 -7.05 0.75
C VAL A 56 -0.33 -5.71 0.03
N PHE A 57 0.49 -4.85 0.58
CA PHE A 57 0.90 -3.64 -0.10
C PHE A 57 2.37 -3.33 0.15
N ILE A 58 2.94 -2.53 -0.73
CA ILE A 58 4.29 -1.96 -0.59
C ILE A 58 4.18 -0.45 -0.48
N MET A 59 5.06 0.16 0.27
CA MET A 59 5.19 1.60 0.31
C MET A 59 6.64 2.04 0.49
N MET A 60 6.95 3.22 -0.05
CA MET A 60 8.23 3.87 0.12
C MET A 60 8.23 4.60 1.46
N ILE A 61 9.18 4.31 2.32
CA ILE A 61 9.32 4.97 3.62
C ILE A 61 10.37 6.08 3.58
N ASN A 62 11.20 6.10 2.55
CA ASN A 62 12.15 7.17 2.31
C ASN A 62 12.31 7.34 0.80
N GLU A 63 11.80 8.44 0.27
CA GLU A 63 11.85 8.70 -1.18
C GLU A 63 13.26 8.95 -1.69
N GLU A 64 14.15 9.53 -0.87
CA GLU A 64 15.52 9.82 -1.28
C GLU A 64 16.35 8.56 -1.44
N THR A 65 16.20 7.59 -0.55
CA THR A 65 16.92 6.32 -0.59
C THR A 65 16.15 5.23 -1.31
N GLU A 66 14.88 5.48 -1.65
CA GLU A 66 13.94 4.51 -2.22
C GLU A 66 13.73 3.29 -1.32
N GLU A 67 13.94 3.45 -0.02
CA GLU A 67 13.70 2.39 0.95
C GLU A 67 12.20 2.09 1.05
N THR A 68 11.85 0.81 0.96
CA THR A 68 10.46 0.34 0.97
C THR A 68 10.18 -0.64 2.08
N ILE A 69 8.92 -0.74 2.47
CA ILE A 69 8.43 -1.87 3.27
C ILE A 69 7.27 -2.52 2.55
N THR A 70 7.17 -3.85 2.69
CA THR A 70 6.05 -4.62 2.16
C THR A 70 5.31 -5.26 3.32
N CYS A 71 4.02 -4.96 3.42
CA CYS A 71 3.17 -5.37 4.53
C CYS A 71 2.21 -6.46 4.09
N PHE A 72 2.41 -7.68 4.62
CA PHE A 72 1.50 -8.81 4.39
C PHE A 72 0.49 -8.88 5.53
N ASN A 73 -0.76 -9.12 5.19
CA ASN A 73 -1.87 -9.18 6.15
C ASN A 73 -1.91 -7.96 7.09
N PRO A 74 -1.80 -6.74 6.55
CA PRO A 74 -1.76 -5.55 7.38
C PRO A 74 -3.09 -5.29 8.05
N ARG A 75 -3.03 -4.69 9.25
CA ARG A 75 -4.22 -4.19 9.92
C ARG A 75 -3.87 -2.93 10.72
N ILE A 76 -4.78 -1.99 10.74
CA ILE A 76 -4.65 -0.79 11.56
C ILE A 76 -5.10 -1.16 12.98
N VAL A 77 -4.20 -1.01 13.95
CA VAL A 77 -4.49 -1.32 15.35
C VAL A 77 -4.75 -0.08 16.20
N LYS A 78 -4.32 1.08 15.73
CA LYS A 78 -4.55 2.35 16.42
C LYS A 78 -4.57 3.51 15.44
N ARG A 79 -5.48 4.45 15.67
CA ARG A 79 -5.53 5.74 14.99
C ARG A 79 -5.37 6.83 16.05
N TYR A 80 -4.52 7.81 15.78
CA TYR A 80 -4.38 8.97 16.65
C TYR A 80 -5.45 9.99 16.30
N ASP A 81 -5.96 10.69 17.33
CA ASP A 81 -7.17 11.51 17.21
C ASP A 81 -7.03 12.75 16.34
N GLU A 82 -5.82 13.24 16.13
CA GLU A 82 -5.60 14.38 15.25
C GLU A 82 -5.79 13.99 13.79
N ASN A 83 -6.83 14.55 13.19
CA ASN A 83 -7.03 14.42 11.74
C ASN A 83 -6.43 15.63 11.06
N VAL A 84 -5.80 15.39 9.91
CA VAL A 84 -5.23 16.44 9.07
C VAL A 84 -5.77 16.30 7.66
N TRP A 85 -5.89 17.43 6.97
CA TRP A 85 -6.25 17.42 5.56
C TRP A 85 -5.02 17.05 4.73
N CYS A 86 -5.18 16.03 3.88
CA CYS A 86 -4.14 15.57 2.98
C CYS A 86 -4.62 15.69 1.55
N GLU A 87 -3.81 16.28 0.70
CA GLU A 87 -4.03 16.24 -0.74
C GLU A 87 -3.39 14.96 -1.28
N GLU A 88 -4.19 14.07 -1.84
CA GLU A 88 -3.75 12.75 -2.26
C GLU A 88 -4.06 12.46 -3.71
N GLY A 89 -3.09 11.82 -4.36
CA GLY A 89 -3.29 11.18 -5.65
C GLY A 89 -3.26 9.67 -5.50
N CYS A 90 -3.86 8.98 -6.45
CA CYS A 90 -3.88 7.52 -6.49
C CYS A 90 -3.59 7.03 -7.90
N LEU A 91 -2.80 5.98 -8.03
CA LEU A 91 -2.48 5.40 -9.34
C LEU A 91 -3.71 4.85 -10.06
N SER A 92 -4.72 4.41 -9.31
CA SER A 92 -6.00 3.97 -9.87
C SER A 92 -6.87 5.12 -10.38
N TYR A 93 -6.56 6.37 -10.00
CA TYR A 93 -7.22 7.60 -10.43
C TYR A 93 -6.16 8.63 -10.82
N PRO A 94 -5.46 8.41 -11.95
CA PRO A 94 -4.19 9.12 -12.23
C PRO A 94 -4.31 10.62 -12.44
N ASP A 95 -5.47 11.12 -12.84
CA ASP A 95 -5.67 12.53 -13.12
C ASP A 95 -6.43 13.27 -12.00
N GLU A 96 -6.67 12.60 -10.88
CA GLU A 96 -7.45 13.14 -9.77
C GLU A 96 -6.57 13.35 -8.55
N GLN A 97 -6.73 14.52 -7.93
CA GLN A 97 -6.23 14.80 -6.59
C GLN A 97 -7.41 15.18 -5.71
N ILE A 98 -7.46 14.58 -4.53
CA ILE A 98 -8.54 14.82 -3.58
C ILE A 98 -7.99 15.23 -2.23
N ASN A 99 -8.74 16.09 -1.53
CA ASN A 99 -8.45 16.43 -0.15
C ASN A 99 -9.21 15.49 0.77
N ILE A 100 -8.49 14.75 1.59
CA ILE A 100 -9.06 13.77 2.50
C ILE A 100 -8.65 14.11 3.93
N LEU A 101 -9.58 14.02 4.85
CA LEU A 101 -9.31 14.13 6.27
C LEU A 101 -8.87 12.77 6.79
N ARG A 102 -7.65 12.69 7.28
CA ARG A 102 -7.05 11.45 7.77
C ARG A 102 -6.46 11.61 9.15
N PRO A 103 -6.38 10.53 9.95
CA PRO A 103 -5.57 10.56 11.16
C PRO A 103 -4.14 10.96 10.83
N ASN A 104 -3.55 11.78 11.69
CA ASN A 104 -2.16 12.23 11.51
C ASN A 104 -1.18 11.05 11.57
N ARG A 105 -1.47 10.08 12.42
CA ARG A 105 -0.64 8.88 12.59
C ARG A 105 -1.52 7.66 12.80
N ILE A 106 -1.06 6.53 12.32
CA ILE A 106 -1.69 5.23 12.57
C ILE A 106 -0.62 4.23 12.99
N VAL A 107 -1.04 3.19 13.68
CA VAL A 107 -0.20 2.03 14.00
C VAL A 107 -0.73 0.86 13.19
N VAL A 108 0.15 0.26 12.42
CA VAL A 108 -0.18 -0.89 11.58
C VAL A 108 0.62 -2.11 12.06
N LYS A 109 -0.07 -3.22 12.25
CA LYS A 109 0.58 -4.53 12.42
C LYS A 109 0.57 -5.27 11.09
N TYR A 110 1.66 -5.92 10.79
CA TYR A 110 1.81 -6.65 9.54
C TYR A 110 2.82 -7.78 9.69
N GLU A 111 2.83 -8.68 8.73
CA GLU A 111 3.84 -9.74 8.60
C GLU A 111 4.80 -9.40 7.47
N ASP A 112 6.05 -9.82 7.58
CA ASP A 112 7.02 -9.68 6.51
C ASP A 112 6.98 -10.86 5.52
N ALA A 113 7.93 -10.88 4.57
CA ALA A 113 7.99 -11.95 3.59
C ALA A 113 8.31 -13.32 4.21
N ASP A 114 8.96 -13.36 5.37
CA ASP A 114 9.29 -14.58 6.08
C ASP A 114 8.20 -15.02 7.06
N LYS A 115 7.04 -14.37 7.00
CA LYS A 115 5.87 -14.65 7.86
C LYS A 115 6.12 -14.36 9.34
N VAL A 116 7.13 -13.58 9.64
CA VAL A 116 7.37 -13.10 10.99
C VAL A 116 6.47 -11.91 11.26
N ASP A 117 5.82 -11.90 12.42
CA ASP A 117 4.99 -10.79 12.87
C ASP A 117 5.91 -9.71 13.44
N PRO A 118 6.35 -8.76 12.64
CA PRO A 118 7.30 -7.79 13.09
C PRO A 118 6.63 -6.67 13.86
N VAL A 119 7.46 -5.84 14.36
CA VAL A 119 7.13 -4.66 15.14
C VAL A 119 6.05 -3.83 14.45
N SER A 120 5.11 -3.33 15.25
CA SER A 120 4.11 -2.34 14.81
C SER A 120 4.80 -1.13 14.21
N TYR A 121 4.47 -0.79 12.97
CA TYR A 121 5.00 0.39 12.33
C TYR A 121 4.15 1.61 12.71
N THR A 122 4.79 2.58 13.39
CA THR A 122 4.17 3.86 13.69
C THR A 122 4.72 4.87 12.70
N HIS A 123 3.90 5.53 11.99
CA HIS A 123 4.16 6.64 11.07
C HIS A 123 3.68 6.39 9.68
N LEU A 124 2.43 6.62 9.48
CA LEU A 124 1.99 6.97 8.16
C LEU A 124 1.50 8.41 8.19
N THR A 125 2.46 9.35 8.29
CA THR A 125 2.23 10.70 7.82
C THR A 125 2.59 10.69 6.35
N LEU A 126 1.57 10.73 5.51
CA LEU A 126 1.79 10.89 4.09
C LEU A 126 2.22 12.33 3.82
N PRO A 127 3.24 12.54 2.97
CA PRO A 127 3.55 13.88 2.50
C PRO A 127 2.33 14.47 1.77
N THR A 128 2.28 15.79 1.65
CA THR A 128 1.11 16.51 1.16
C THR A 128 0.67 16.15 -0.27
N THR A 129 1.51 15.49 -1.04
CA THR A 129 1.15 15.02 -2.39
C THR A 129 1.72 13.63 -2.58
N VAL A 130 0.86 12.62 -2.52
CA VAL A 130 1.26 11.21 -2.60
C VAL A 130 0.47 10.50 -3.68
N ARG A 131 1.13 9.58 -4.39
CA ARG A 131 0.49 8.62 -5.29
C ARG A 131 0.66 7.21 -4.78
N VAL A 132 -0.45 6.61 -4.46
CA VAL A 132 -0.52 5.22 -4.04
C VAL A 132 -1.32 4.39 -5.02
#